data_b6ec504165049f535f09ea4bbbd5091b
#
_entry.id   b6ec504165049f535f09ea4bbbd5091b
#
_cell.length_a   1.000
_cell.length_b   1.000
_cell.length_c   1.000
_cell.angle_alpha   90.00
_cell.angle_beta   90.00
_cell.angle_gamma   90.00
#
_symmetry.space_group_name_H-M   'P 1'
#
loop_
_entity.id
_entity.type
_entity.pdbx_description
1 polymer ?
#
loop_
_entity_poly.entity_id
_entity_poly.type
_entity_poly.pdbx_seq_one_letter_code
_entity_poly.pdbx_strand_id
1 'polypeptide(L)'
;MDLNKFTQKSVQAIQDAQNSAIKLGNPEVTDVHLSYALLSDSDSIVAKTIQKLGADYKKIVSAFNQKIDSLPKNDSQSSVYPSTAFQRILLKAEDEAKSMGDSFVSVEHIFMSILGEKNTVSAVLLKDFNVNKQNFSSNLKDLRGNQKVDSDNPEDTTDVLTKYGRNLTDLAKEGKLDPVIGRDDEIRHSVRILSRRTKNNP
;
A
#
# COMPACT_ATOMS: atom_id res chain seq x y z
N MET A 1 13.03 14.27 11.55
CA MET A 1 11.97 13.34 11.14
C MET A 1 11.88 12.24 12.19
N ASP A 2 10.72 12.01 12.73
CA ASP A 2 10.50 10.99 13.77
C ASP A 2 9.93 9.72 13.11
N LEU A 3 10.79 8.71 12.92
CA LEU A 3 10.41 7.43 12.29
C LEU A 3 9.43 6.61 13.14
N ASN A 4 9.27 6.93 14.43
CA ASN A 4 8.29 6.26 15.30
C ASN A 4 6.83 6.55 14.88
N LYS A 5 6.62 7.55 14.03
CA LYS A 5 5.31 7.87 13.46
C LYS A 5 5.00 7.10 12.17
N PHE A 6 5.93 6.30 11.69
CA PHE A 6 5.78 5.55 10.45
C PHE A 6 5.46 4.09 10.76
N THR A 7 4.63 3.48 9.92
CA THR A 7 4.38 2.03 10.02
C THR A 7 5.65 1.24 9.70
N GLN A 8 5.73 0.01 10.19
CA GLN A 8 6.89 -0.86 9.96
C GLN A 8 7.20 -1.02 8.46
N LYS A 9 6.17 -1.19 7.62
CA LYS A 9 6.35 -1.26 6.16
C LYS A 9 6.83 0.05 5.55
N SER A 10 6.40 1.18 6.08
CA SER A 10 6.90 2.50 5.62
C SER A 10 8.38 2.68 5.97
N VAL A 11 8.78 2.29 7.18
CA VAL A 11 10.19 2.31 7.59
C VAL A 11 11.01 1.37 6.71
N GLN A 12 10.51 0.16 6.45
CA GLN A 12 11.18 -0.81 5.58
C GLN A 12 11.36 -0.25 4.16
N ALA A 13 10.32 0.34 3.57
CA ALA A 13 10.41 0.94 2.23
C ALA A 13 11.45 2.09 2.16
N ILE A 14 11.56 2.91 3.23
CA ILE A 14 12.58 3.95 3.34
C ILE A 14 13.99 3.34 3.39
N GLN A 15 14.18 2.28 4.17
CA GLN A 15 15.46 1.56 4.28
C GLN A 15 15.82 0.87 2.96
N ASP A 16 14.85 0.25 2.29
CA ASP A 16 15.07 -0.41 1.00
C ASP A 16 15.46 0.60 -0.08
N ALA A 17 14.86 1.79 -0.09
CA ALA A 17 15.25 2.89 -0.96
C ALA A 17 16.71 3.32 -0.72
N GLN A 18 17.13 3.45 0.54
CA GLN A 18 18.50 3.78 0.91
C GLN A 18 19.48 2.67 0.50
N ASN A 19 19.14 1.42 0.82
CA ASN A 19 19.94 0.25 0.45
C ASN A 19 20.10 0.11 -1.06
N SER A 20 19.05 0.40 -1.83
CA SER A 20 19.10 0.39 -3.29
C SER A 20 20.09 1.42 -3.82
N ALA A 21 20.03 2.67 -3.32
CA ALA A 21 20.96 3.71 -3.74
C ALA A 21 22.41 3.35 -3.42
N ILE A 22 22.67 2.78 -2.22
CA ILE A 22 24.01 2.32 -1.81
C ILE A 22 24.51 1.20 -2.75
N LYS A 23 23.69 0.18 -2.97
CA LYS A 23 24.06 -0.99 -3.80
C LYS A 23 24.35 -0.61 -5.26
N LEU A 24 23.67 0.39 -5.79
CA LEU A 24 23.81 0.84 -7.17
C LEU A 24 24.87 1.93 -7.35
N GLY A 25 25.49 2.38 -6.24
CA GLY A 25 26.51 3.43 -6.25
C GLY A 25 25.93 4.81 -6.57
N ASN A 26 24.65 5.05 -6.29
CA ASN A 26 24.06 6.37 -6.50
C ASN A 26 24.45 7.32 -5.37
N PRO A 27 24.83 8.57 -5.66
CA PRO A 27 25.26 9.54 -4.63
C PRO A 27 24.12 10.03 -3.75
N GLU A 28 22.88 9.90 -4.22
CA GLU A 28 21.68 10.37 -3.53
C GLU A 28 20.57 9.32 -3.50
N VAL A 29 19.84 9.26 -2.38
CA VAL A 29 18.54 8.58 -2.32
C VAL A 29 17.48 9.53 -2.86
N THR A 30 16.85 9.17 -3.97
CA THR A 30 15.88 10.01 -4.67
C THR A 30 14.44 9.50 -4.50
N ASP A 31 13.47 10.30 -4.98
CA ASP A 31 12.07 9.91 -5.11
C ASP A 31 11.88 8.63 -5.93
N VAL A 32 12.75 8.37 -6.91
CA VAL A 32 12.70 7.17 -7.77
C VAL A 32 12.98 5.91 -6.95
N HIS A 33 13.99 5.94 -6.08
CA HIS A 33 14.32 4.81 -5.19
C HIS A 33 13.16 4.50 -4.24
N LEU A 34 12.56 5.55 -3.65
CA LEU A 34 11.44 5.41 -2.73
C LEU A 34 10.20 4.84 -3.44
N SER A 35 9.90 5.35 -4.64
CA SER A 35 8.78 4.86 -5.43
C SER A 35 8.96 3.40 -5.83
N TYR A 36 10.17 3.01 -6.24
CA TYR A 36 10.48 1.63 -6.58
C TYR A 36 10.34 0.70 -5.37
N ALA A 37 10.84 1.12 -4.19
CA ALA A 37 10.70 0.35 -2.96
C ALA A 37 9.22 0.12 -2.59
N LEU A 38 8.38 1.18 -2.67
CA LEU A 38 6.94 1.09 -2.43
C LEU A 38 6.20 0.21 -3.44
N LEU A 39 6.70 0.15 -4.68
CA LEU A 39 6.14 -0.64 -5.76
C LEU A 39 6.70 -2.07 -5.82
N SER A 40 7.68 -2.43 -5.01
CA SER A 40 8.27 -3.78 -5.01
C SER A 40 7.38 -4.81 -4.32
N ASP A 41 6.50 -4.39 -3.40
CA ASP A 41 5.50 -5.26 -2.76
C ASP A 41 4.21 -5.27 -3.58
N SER A 42 4.01 -6.35 -4.36
CA SER A 42 2.83 -6.55 -5.22
C SER A 42 1.51 -6.70 -4.44
N ASP A 43 1.60 -7.05 -3.17
CA ASP A 43 0.44 -7.26 -2.30
C ASP A 43 0.10 -6.02 -1.48
N SER A 44 0.90 -4.96 -1.56
CA SER A 44 0.69 -3.70 -0.87
C SER A 44 -0.62 -3.02 -1.30
N ILE A 45 -1.17 -2.18 -0.43
CA ILE A 45 -2.34 -1.36 -0.76
C ILE A 45 -2.06 -0.41 -1.92
N VAL A 46 -0.81 0.02 -2.10
CA VAL A 46 -0.37 0.86 -3.23
C VAL A 46 -0.51 0.08 -4.54
N ALA A 47 0.02 -1.14 -4.61
CA ALA A 47 -0.07 -2.01 -5.77
C ALA A 47 -1.53 -2.34 -6.13
N LYS A 48 -2.33 -2.72 -5.13
CA LYS A 48 -3.76 -3.02 -5.30
C LYS A 48 -4.54 -1.80 -5.82
N THR A 49 -4.22 -0.60 -5.32
CA THR A 49 -4.87 0.64 -5.78
C THR A 49 -4.52 0.95 -7.25
N ILE A 50 -3.26 0.79 -7.65
CA ILE A 50 -2.81 0.97 -9.03
C ILE A 50 -3.47 -0.03 -9.97
N GLN A 51 -3.57 -1.30 -9.58
CA GLN A 51 -4.26 -2.34 -10.35
C GLN A 51 -5.76 -2.03 -10.50
N LYS A 52 -6.41 -1.57 -9.42
CA LYS A 52 -7.83 -1.16 -9.46
C LYS A 52 -8.07 0.03 -10.39
N LEU A 53 -7.09 0.93 -10.55
CA LEU A 53 -7.13 2.01 -11.55
C LEU A 53 -7.08 1.51 -12.99
N GLY A 54 -6.79 0.23 -13.22
CA GLY A 54 -6.59 -0.35 -14.56
C GLY A 54 -5.23 0.00 -15.17
N ALA A 55 -4.31 0.57 -14.40
CA ALA A 55 -2.94 0.84 -14.87
C ALA A 55 -2.12 -0.45 -14.90
N ASP A 56 -1.22 -0.55 -15.89
CA ASP A 56 -0.33 -1.71 -16.04
C ASP A 56 0.79 -1.66 -14.99
N TYR A 57 0.50 -2.23 -13.82
CA TYR A 57 1.41 -2.26 -12.69
C TYR A 57 2.79 -2.83 -13.04
N LYS A 58 2.85 -3.89 -13.85
CA LYS A 58 4.12 -4.52 -14.23
C LYS A 58 4.98 -3.59 -15.09
N LYS A 59 4.35 -2.84 -16.01
CA LYS A 59 5.06 -1.83 -16.81
C LYS A 59 5.54 -0.67 -15.94
N ILE A 60 4.75 -0.23 -14.95
CA ILE A 60 5.16 0.82 -14.01
C ILE A 60 6.41 0.37 -13.25
N VAL A 61 6.41 -0.81 -12.63
CA VAL A 61 7.57 -1.36 -11.92
C VAL A 61 8.80 -1.45 -12.83
N SER A 62 8.63 -1.96 -14.06
CA SER A 62 9.72 -2.03 -15.03
C SER A 62 10.28 -0.66 -15.41
N ALA A 63 9.41 0.34 -15.60
CA ALA A 63 9.82 1.71 -15.91
C ALA A 63 10.62 2.35 -14.78
N PHE A 64 10.21 2.13 -13.51
CA PHE A 64 10.98 2.58 -12.35
C PHE A 64 12.34 1.88 -12.24
N ASN A 65 12.40 0.57 -12.49
CA ASN A 65 13.67 -0.16 -12.52
C ASN A 65 14.65 0.41 -13.57
N GLN A 66 14.17 0.60 -14.79
CA GLN A 66 14.98 1.23 -15.86
C GLN A 66 15.43 2.65 -15.48
N LYS A 67 14.56 3.40 -14.80
CA LYS A 67 14.88 4.76 -14.36
C LYS A 67 15.98 4.76 -13.30
N ILE A 68 15.93 3.84 -12.34
CA ILE A 68 16.98 3.66 -11.32
C ILE A 68 18.33 3.33 -12.01
N ASP A 69 18.34 2.40 -12.96
CA ASP A 69 19.55 2.01 -13.67
C ASP A 69 20.20 3.18 -14.42
N SER A 70 19.40 4.16 -14.85
CA SER A 70 19.83 5.37 -15.54
C SER A 70 20.31 6.50 -14.62
N LEU A 71 20.18 6.37 -13.30
CA LEU A 71 20.63 7.39 -12.37
C LEU A 71 22.17 7.50 -12.34
N PRO A 72 22.71 8.70 -12.02
CA PRO A 72 24.14 8.88 -11.89
C PRO A 72 24.75 7.91 -10.87
N LYS A 73 25.90 7.34 -11.20
CA LYS A 73 26.67 6.45 -10.32
C LYS A 73 27.99 7.08 -9.97
N ASN A 74 28.45 6.91 -8.75
CA ASN A 74 29.75 7.35 -8.25
C ASN A 74 30.64 6.15 -7.99
N ASP A 75 31.86 6.18 -8.51
CA ASP A 75 32.85 5.10 -8.31
C ASP A 75 33.49 5.14 -6.92
N SER A 76 33.29 6.20 -6.15
CA SER A 76 33.81 6.33 -4.78
C SER A 76 32.76 5.87 -3.77
N GLN A 77 33.18 5.10 -2.76
CA GLN A 77 32.38 4.74 -1.57
C GLN A 77 32.06 5.99 -0.71
N SER A 78 31.40 6.98 -1.30
CA SER A 78 30.97 8.17 -0.60
C SER A 78 29.63 7.94 0.10
N SER A 79 29.43 8.64 1.19
CA SER A 79 28.18 8.63 1.92
C SER A 79 27.01 8.98 0.98
N VAL A 80 25.94 8.19 1.01
CA VAL A 80 24.71 8.46 0.24
C VAL A 80 23.83 9.42 1.03
N TYR A 81 23.39 10.50 0.40
CA TYR A 81 22.58 11.53 1.04
C TYR A 81 21.14 11.51 0.53
N PRO A 82 20.14 11.81 1.37
CA PRO A 82 18.77 11.94 0.91
C PRO A 82 18.62 13.23 0.08
N SER A 83 18.05 13.12 -1.11
CA SER A 83 17.75 14.29 -1.94
C SER A 83 16.70 15.19 -1.29
N THR A 84 16.67 16.47 -1.68
CA THR A 84 15.65 17.42 -1.18
C THR A 84 14.23 16.95 -1.49
N ALA A 85 14.01 16.33 -2.65
CA ALA A 85 12.71 15.78 -3.03
C ALA A 85 12.29 14.64 -2.09
N PHE A 86 13.21 13.71 -1.82
CA PHE A 86 13.00 12.60 -0.89
C PHE A 86 12.59 13.09 0.51
N GLN A 87 13.34 14.05 1.07
CA GLN A 87 13.03 14.60 2.39
C GLN A 87 11.66 15.29 2.42
N ARG A 88 11.35 16.09 1.39
CA ARG A 88 10.08 16.80 1.28
C ARG A 88 8.88 15.85 1.14
N ILE A 89 9.02 14.75 0.41
CA ILE A 89 8.01 13.72 0.29
C ILE A 89 7.67 13.13 1.66
N LEU A 90 8.68 12.78 2.45
CA LEU A 90 8.45 12.18 3.76
C LEU A 90 7.82 13.17 4.76
N LEU A 91 8.19 14.45 4.71
CA LEU A 91 7.53 15.48 5.52
C LEU A 91 6.05 15.66 5.13
N LYS A 92 5.76 15.70 3.83
CA LYS A 92 4.37 15.82 3.35
C LYS A 92 3.54 14.56 3.61
N ALA A 93 4.15 13.39 3.69
CA ALA A 93 3.45 12.15 4.05
C ALA A 93 2.85 12.22 5.48
N GLU A 94 3.49 12.93 6.41
CA GLU A 94 2.91 13.20 7.73
C GLU A 94 1.64 14.07 7.64
N ASP A 95 1.62 15.03 6.72
CA ASP A 95 0.44 15.88 6.50
C ASP A 95 -0.70 15.11 5.79
N GLU A 96 -0.36 14.20 4.87
CA GLU A 96 -1.33 13.31 4.25
C GLU A 96 -2.00 12.40 5.31
N ALA A 97 -1.22 11.77 6.20
CA ALA A 97 -1.74 10.95 7.28
C ALA A 97 -2.68 11.74 8.20
N LYS A 98 -2.28 12.94 8.63
CA LYS A 98 -3.13 13.84 9.43
C LYS A 98 -4.43 14.19 8.70
N SER A 99 -4.37 14.48 7.39
CA SER A 99 -5.54 14.85 6.60
C SER A 99 -6.55 13.69 6.49
N MET A 100 -6.07 12.45 6.56
CA MET A 100 -6.88 11.23 6.54
C MET A 100 -7.34 10.80 7.94
N GLY A 101 -6.86 11.48 9.01
CA GLY A 101 -7.19 11.17 10.40
C GLY A 101 -6.50 9.92 10.93
N ASP A 102 -5.32 9.61 10.37
CA ASP A 102 -4.49 8.47 10.75
C ASP A 102 -3.42 8.85 11.77
N SER A 103 -3.11 7.94 12.68
CA SER A 103 -2.11 8.14 13.73
C SER A 103 -0.69 7.84 13.25
N PHE A 104 -0.55 6.97 12.24
CA PHE A 104 0.73 6.57 11.66
C PHE A 104 0.80 6.85 10.16
N VAL A 105 2.01 7.09 9.69
CA VAL A 105 2.30 7.28 8.26
C VAL A 105 2.54 5.92 7.61
N SER A 106 1.62 5.48 6.78
CA SER A 106 1.70 4.23 6.03
C SER A 106 2.20 4.45 4.60
N VAL A 107 2.44 3.36 3.88
CA VAL A 107 2.99 3.36 2.52
C VAL A 107 2.16 4.17 1.53
N GLU A 108 0.82 4.16 1.68
CA GLU A 108 -0.08 4.94 0.82
C GLU A 108 0.04 6.45 1.04
N HIS A 109 0.32 6.91 2.27
CA HIS A 109 0.55 8.34 2.54
C HIS A 109 1.82 8.83 1.86
N ILE A 110 2.90 8.01 1.91
CA ILE A 110 4.14 8.30 1.21
C ILE A 110 3.88 8.36 -0.29
N PHE A 111 3.15 7.39 -0.84
CA PHE A 111 2.85 7.35 -2.27
C PHE A 111 1.97 8.51 -2.72
N MET A 112 0.96 8.91 -1.92
CA MET A 112 0.16 10.11 -2.18
C MET A 112 0.99 11.39 -2.16
N SER A 113 1.98 11.48 -1.26
CA SER A 113 2.92 12.58 -1.21
C SER A 113 3.80 12.64 -2.46
N ILE A 114 4.29 11.49 -2.96
CA ILE A 114 5.02 11.39 -4.25
C ILE A 114 4.17 11.95 -5.39
N LEU A 115 2.91 11.51 -5.51
CA LEU A 115 1.98 11.98 -6.53
C LEU A 115 1.66 13.49 -6.40
N GLY A 116 1.78 14.05 -5.20
CA GLY A 116 1.61 15.47 -4.94
C GLY A 116 2.79 16.35 -5.36
N GLU A 117 3.99 15.78 -5.51
CA GLU A 117 5.24 16.46 -5.89
C GLU A 117 5.41 16.50 -7.42
N LYS A 118 4.62 17.32 -8.11
CA LYS A 118 4.47 17.35 -9.57
C LYS A 118 5.75 17.44 -10.39
N ASN A 119 6.83 17.98 -9.80
CA ASN A 119 8.11 18.22 -10.49
C ASN A 119 9.14 17.10 -10.22
N THR A 120 8.77 16.01 -9.55
CA THR A 120 9.64 14.87 -9.32
C THR A 120 9.60 13.91 -10.52
N VAL A 121 10.68 13.17 -10.68
CA VAL A 121 10.78 12.16 -11.74
C VAL A 121 9.69 11.10 -11.59
N SER A 122 9.43 10.69 -10.35
CA SER A 122 8.40 9.69 -10.03
C SER A 122 7.00 10.16 -10.39
N ALA A 123 6.64 11.42 -10.04
CA ALA A 123 5.31 11.94 -10.35
C ALA A 123 5.08 12.09 -11.87
N VAL A 124 6.12 12.50 -12.61
CA VAL A 124 6.05 12.58 -14.07
C VAL A 124 5.87 11.20 -14.68
N LEU A 125 6.68 10.22 -14.25
CA LEU A 125 6.59 8.84 -14.73
C LEU A 125 5.23 8.20 -14.44
N LEU A 126 4.70 8.37 -13.23
CA LEU A 126 3.37 7.84 -12.85
C LEU A 126 2.24 8.48 -13.65
N LYS A 127 2.38 9.76 -14.00
CA LYS A 127 1.41 10.47 -14.84
C LYS A 127 1.32 9.87 -16.25
N ASP A 128 2.42 9.40 -16.82
CA ASP A 128 2.45 8.75 -18.14
C ASP A 128 1.61 7.45 -18.16
N PHE A 129 1.46 6.80 -17.00
CA PHE A 129 0.57 5.66 -16.78
C PHE A 129 -0.83 6.06 -16.27
N ASN A 130 -1.20 7.33 -16.37
CA ASN A 130 -2.47 7.88 -15.88
C ASN A 130 -2.70 7.67 -14.37
N VAL A 131 -1.62 7.56 -13.58
CA VAL A 131 -1.68 7.52 -12.11
C VAL A 131 -1.39 8.92 -11.58
N ASN A 132 -2.37 9.54 -10.97
CA ASN A 132 -2.26 10.85 -10.35
C ASN A 132 -2.91 10.85 -8.95
N LYS A 133 -2.64 11.88 -8.16
CA LYS A 133 -3.09 11.97 -6.77
C LYS A 133 -4.62 11.83 -6.64
N GLN A 134 -5.39 12.43 -7.56
CA GLN A 134 -6.84 12.46 -7.47
C GLN A 134 -7.46 11.08 -7.71
N ASN A 135 -7.07 10.41 -8.82
CA ASN A 135 -7.63 9.09 -9.13
C ASN A 135 -7.11 8.02 -8.15
N PHE A 136 -5.86 8.11 -7.71
CA PHE A 136 -5.30 7.24 -6.70
C PHE A 136 -6.06 7.37 -5.37
N SER A 137 -6.25 8.60 -4.86
CA SER A 137 -6.96 8.85 -3.60
C SER A 137 -8.41 8.34 -3.64
N SER A 138 -9.11 8.49 -4.76
CA SER A 138 -10.48 7.99 -4.92
C SER A 138 -10.53 6.47 -4.79
N ASN A 139 -9.68 5.75 -5.53
CA ASN A 139 -9.64 4.28 -5.51
C ASN A 139 -9.10 3.73 -4.18
N LEU A 140 -8.17 4.45 -3.54
CA LEU A 140 -7.67 4.10 -2.22
C LEU A 140 -8.78 4.14 -1.17
N LYS A 141 -9.62 5.17 -1.17
CA LYS A 141 -10.79 5.27 -0.27
C LYS A 141 -11.73 4.08 -0.41
N ASP A 142 -11.99 3.66 -1.63
CA ASP A 142 -12.85 2.51 -1.90
C ASP A 142 -12.26 1.17 -1.43
N LEU A 143 -10.91 1.02 -1.48
CA LEU A 143 -10.23 -0.19 -1.01
C LEU A 143 -10.10 -0.21 0.51
N ARG A 144 -9.81 0.95 1.09
CA ARG A 144 -9.58 1.11 2.51
C ARG A 144 -10.88 1.15 3.32
N GLY A 145 -11.98 1.63 2.71
CA GLY A 145 -13.24 1.86 3.41
C GLY A 145 -13.06 2.84 4.58
N ASN A 146 -13.54 2.45 5.77
CA ASN A 146 -13.45 3.25 7.00
C ASN A 146 -12.25 2.85 7.91
N GLN A 147 -11.33 2.01 7.40
CA GLN A 147 -10.18 1.58 8.19
C GLN A 147 -9.20 2.74 8.41
N LYS A 148 -8.73 2.90 9.65
CA LYS A 148 -7.70 3.87 10.04
C LYS A 148 -6.39 3.17 10.36
N VAL A 149 -5.29 3.89 10.17
CA VAL A 149 -3.94 3.44 10.53
C VAL A 149 -3.62 3.92 11.94
N ASP A 150 -4.11 3.17 12.93
CA ASP A 150 -3.99 3.52 14.35
C ASP A 150 -2.89 2.72 15.08
N SER A 151 -2.17 1.86 14.36
CA SER A 151 -1.03 1.08 14.86
C SER A 151 0.17 1.17 13.92
N ASP A 152 1.34 0.83 14.41
CA ASP A 152 2.57 0.76 13.62
C ASP A 152 2.61 -0.44 12.64
N ASN A 153 1.71 -1.43 12.82
CA ASN A 153 1.57 -2.60 11.97
C ASN A 153 0.10 -2.90 11.61
N PRO A 154 -0.60 -1.98 10.92
CA PRO A 154 -2.02 -2.12 10.59
C PRO A 154 -2.29 -3.28 9.62
N GLU A 155 -1.28 -3.70 8.87
CA GLU A 155 -1.41 -4.69 7.81
C GLU A 155 -1.44 -6.11 8.35
N ASP A 156 -0.79 -6.39 9.48
CA ASP A 156 -0.86 -7.71 10.13
C ASP A 156 -2.29 -8.08 10.54
N THR A 157 -3.08 -7.10 10.94
CA THR A 157 -4.46 -7.36 11.37
C THR A 157 -5.37 -7.73 10.19
N THR A 158 -5.14 -7.14 9.03
CA THR A 158 -5.92 -7.40 7.80
C THR A 158 -5.40 -8.65 7.07
N ASP A 159 -4.09 -8.83 7.02
CA ASP A 159 -3.46 -9.97 6.35
C ASP A 159 -3.67 -11.30 7.09
N VAL A 160 -3.79 -11.29 8.43
CA VAL A 160 -4.06 -12.51 9.22
C VAL A 160 -5.38 -13.17 8.81
N LEU A 161 -6.45 -12.38 8.66
CA LEU A 161 -7.74 -12.92 8.20
C LEU A 161 -7.67 -13.46 6.76
N THR A 162 -6.92 -12.79 5.89
CA THR A 162 -6.77 -13.21 4.49
C THR A 162 -5.85 -14.42 4.35
N LYS A 163 -4.76 -14.49 5.15
CA LYS A 163 -3.79 -15.60 5.11
C LYS A 163 -4.27 -16.86 5.81
N TYR A 164 -4.99 -16.71 6.92
CA TYR A 164 -5.38 -17.84 7.78
C TYR A 164 -6.88 -18.07 7.83
N GLY A 165 -7.69 -17.12 7.38
CA GLY A 165 -9.14 -17.22 7.28
C GLY A 165 -9.60 -17.75 5.92
N ARG A 166 -10.77 -18.42 5.89
CA ARG A 166 -11.48 -18.75 4.67
C ARG A 166 -12.77 -17.96 4.62
N ASN A 167 -12.99 -17.21 3.55
CA ASN A 167 -14.27 -16.53 3.34
C ASN A 167 -15.32 -17.55 2.87
N LEU A 168 -16.09 -18.07 3.84
CA LEU A 168 -17.11 -19.07 3.57
C LEU A 168 -18.23 -18.54 2.66
N THR A 169 -18.50 -17.24 2.69
CA THR A 169 -19.52 -16.62 1.82
C THR A 169 -19.10 -16.67 0.35
N ASP A 170 -17.83 -16.41 0.07
CA ASP A 170 -17.33 -16.48 -1.31
C ASP A 170 -17.22 -17.94 -1.78
N LEU A 171 -16.78 -18.86 -0.92
CA LEU A 171 -16.80 -20.29 -1.21
C LEU A 171 -18.21 -20.82 -1.50
N ALA A 172 -19.23 -20.31 -0.78
CA ALA A 172 -20.62 -20.66 -1.03
C ALA A 172 -21.09 -20.15 -2.40
N LYS A 173 -20.77 -18.90 -2.78
CA LYS A 173 -21.10 -18.33 -4.09
C LYS A 173 -20.44 -19.09 -5.25
N GLU A 174 -19.23 -19.60 -5.02
CA GLU A 174 -18.48 -20.40 -5.98
C GLU A 174 -18.90 -21.87 -6.02
N GLY A 175 -19.86 -22.28 -5.18
CA GLY A 175 -20.33 -23.69 -5.09
C GLY A 175 -19.27 -24.66 -4.56
N LYS A 176 -18.26 -24.15 -3.83
CA LYS A 176 -17.15 -24.94 -3.28
C LYS A 176 -17.39 -25.48 -1.87
N LEU A 177 -18.55 -25.19 -1.28
CA LEU A 177 -18.95 -25.77 0.01
C LEU A 177 -19.68 -27.10 -0.20
N ASP A 178 -19.45 -28.03 0.71
CA ASP A 178 -20.17 -29.30 0.71
C ASP A 178 -21.68 -29.07 0.89
N PRO A 179 -22.53 -29.84 0.15
CA PRO A 179 -23.97 -29.70 0.27
C PRO A 179 -24.44 -30.15 1.65
N VAL A 180 -25.30 -29.38 2.28
CA VAL A 180 -25.91 -29.72 3.56
C VAL A 180 -27.16 -30.51 3.26
N ILE A 181 -27.21 -31.79 3.70
CA ILE A 181 -28.34 -32.70 3.48
C ILE A 181 -28.96 -33.09 4.83
N GLY A 182 -30.27 -33.01 4.93
CA GLY A 182 -31.01 -33.49 6.09
C GLY A 182 -30.89 -32.61 7.35
N ARG A 183 -30.58 -31.32 7.20
CA ARG A 183 -30.45 -30.34 8.31
C ARG A 183 -31.40 -29.15 8.15
N ASP A 184 -32.56 -29.35 7.54
CA ASP A 184 -33.48 -28.24 7.23
C ASP A 184 -34.00 -27.53 8.48
N ASP A 185 -34.25 -28.25 9.56
CA ASP A 185 -34.78 -27.66 10.80
C ASP A 185 -33.71 -26.82 11.53
N GLU A 186 -32.46 -27.28 11.57
CA GLU A 186 -31.33 -26.55 12.16
C GLU A 186 -31.02 -25.31 11.34
N ILE A 187 -31.06 -25.39 10.02
CA ILE A 187 -30.88 -24.25 9.12
C ILE A 187 -31.95 -23.18 9.40
N ARG A 188 -33.24 -23.59 9.42
CA ARG A 188 -34.36 -22.68 9.72
C ARG A 188 -34.23 -22.06 11.11
N HIS A 189 -33.79 -22.84 12.09
CA HIS A 189 -33.57 -22.36 13.45
C HIS A 189 -32.46 -21.30 13.50
N SER A 190 -31.31 -21.57 12.88
CA SER A 190 -30.17 -20.66 12.79
C SER A 190 -30.55 -19.36 12.08
N VAL A 191 -31.23 -19.45 10.92
CA VAL A 191 -31.73 -18.27 10.18
C VAL A 191 -32.67 -17.42 11.07
N ARG A 192 -33.57 -18.07 11.82
CA ARG A 192 -34.49 -17.36 12.72
C ARG A 192 -33.75 -16.65 13.86
N ILE A 193 -32.67 -17.25 14.41
CA ILE A 193 -31.84 -16.61 15.44
C ILE A 193 -31.08 -15.44 14.86
N LEU A 194 -30.41 -15.62 13.69
CA LEU A 194 -29.65 -14.57 13.01
C LEU A 194 -30.51 -13.36 12.61
N SER A 195 -31.82 -13.59 12.34
CA SER A 195 -32.75 -12.51 12.00
C SER A 195 -33.24 -11.70 13.20
N ARG A 196 -32.87 -12.03 14.43
CA ARG A 196 -33.24 -11.27 15.63
C ARG A 196 -32.43 -9.97 15.71
N ARG A 197 -33.06 -8.92 16.25
CA ARG A 197 -32.38 -7.62 16.47
C ARG A 197 -31.26 -7.71 17.50
N THR A 198 -31.41 -8.55 18.52
CA THR A 198 -30.47 -8.77 19.63
C THR A 198 -30.44 -10.24 19.99
N LYS A 199 -29.37 -10.71 20.65
CA LYS A 199 -29.18 -12.15 21.01
C LYS A 199 -29.27 -13.06 19.79
N ASN A 200 -28.56 -12.68 18.74
CA ASN A 200 -28.56 -13.33 17.43
C ASN A 200 -27.41 -14.32 17.20
N ASN A 201 -26.87 -14.88 18.26
CA ASN A 201 -25.82 -15.92 18.20
C ASN A 201 -26.49 -17.29 18.18
N PRO A 202 -26.45 -18.03 17.02
CA PRO A 202 -27.04 -19.35 16.88
C PRO A 202 -26.21 -20.45 17.57
#